data_16af177e77b75cb6624c20ed64203ce4
#
_entry.id   16af177e77b75cb6624c20ed64203ce4
#
_cell.length_a   1.000
_cell.length_b   1.000
_cell.length_c   1.000
_cell.angle_alpha   90.00
_cell.angle_beta   90.00
_cell.angle_gamma   90.00
#
_symmetry.space_group_name_H-M   'P 1'
#
loop_
_entity.id
_entity.type
_entity.pdbx_description
1 polymer ?
#
loop_
_entity_poly.entity_id
_entity_poly.type
_entity_poly.pdbx_seq_one_letter_code
_entity_poly.pdbx_strand_id
1 'polypeptide(L)'
;VGRCGSGKNYVAGILEELGFRSLDLDIVGHQCLITLSKQIEDTLGPGLLVNGVVDRVKLGRLVFSDSLALRRLEELTYPCIELEVRKWLAAYSDSLLAIHGVNLHKTSLAEECSAFIWIEAGWIRRFLRVLKRDGRSLRDTWLRFRSQKELNPKFFPKRAEIYKVRNARGDAYLRFLLGSILPAIKGERVDEL
;
A
#
# COMPACT_ATOMS: atom_id res chain seq x y z
N VAL A 1 -3.19 5.48 2.50
CA VAL A 1 -3.79 4.49 1.58
C VAL A 1 -4.29 5.13 0.30
N GLY A 2 -4.59 4.35 -0.75
CA GLY A 2 -5.09 4.86 -2.04
C GLY A 2 -4.67 3.98 -3.20
N ARG A 3 -5.32 4.17 -4.35
CA ARG A 3 -5.08 3.38 -5.57
C ARG A 3 -3.68 3.59 -6.13
N CYS A 4 -3.21 2.67 -6.99
CA CYS A 4 -1.91 2.79 -7.66
C CYS A 4 -1.78 4.14 -8.40
N GLY A 5 -0.61 4.76 -8.32
CA GLY A 5 -0.34 6.07 -8.94
C GLY A 5 -0.97 7.29 -8.25
N SER A 6 -1.67 7.13 -7.11
CA SER A 6 -2.27 8.27 -6.38
C SER A 6 -1.26 9.20 -5.71
N GLY A 7 -0.03 8.72 -5.46
CA GLY A 7 1.03 9.49 -4.81
C GLY A 7 1.23 9.15 -3.33
N LYS A 8 0.90 7.92 -2.91
CA LYS A 8 1.09 7.45 -1.52
C LYS A 8 2.51 7.68 -1.01
N ASN A 9 3.52 7.22 -1.78
CA ASN A 9 4.93 7.36 -1.38
C ASN A 9 5.35 8.84 -1.26
N TYR A 10 4.80 9.71 -2.10
CA TYR A 10 5.05 11.15 -1.99
C TYR A 10 4.47 11.73 -0.70
N VAL A 11 3.23 11.35 -0.36
CA VAL A 11 2.60 11.76 0.90
C VAL A 11 3.33 11.13 2.10
N ALA A 12 3.80 9.88 2.00
CA ALA A 12 4.62 9.26 3.04
C ALA A 12 5.90 10.06 3.30
N GLY A 13 6.60 10.52 2.25
CA GLY A 13 7.76 11.40 2.41
C GLY A 13 7.43 12.73 3.12
N ILE A 14 6.29 13.36 2.82
CA ILE A 14 5.86 14.56 3.57
C ILE A 14 5.58 14.22 5.05
N LEU A 15 4.95 13.08 5.33
CA LEU A 15 4.72 12.63 6.72
C LEU A 15 6.04 12.39 7.46
N GLU A 16 7.06 11.83 6.79
CA GLU A 16 8.39 11.64 7.37
C GLU A 16 9.05 12.99 7.74
N GLU A 17 8.95 14.00 6.88
CA GLU A 17 9.41 15.35 7.20
C GLU A 17 8.64 15.98 8.38
N LEU A 18 7.40 15.52 8.62
CA LEU A 18 6.56 15.94 9.75
C LEU A 18 6.73 15.05 11.00
N GLY A 19 7.76 14.21 11.03
CA GLY A 19 8.15 13.41 12.20
C GLY A 19 7.54 12.02 12.27
N PHE A 20 6.85 11.57 11.24
CA PHE A 20 6.38 10.17 11.17
C PHE A 20 7.52 9.25 10.69
N ARG A 21 7.47 7.99 11.12
CA ARG A 21 8.19 6.91 10.47
C ARG A 21 7.23 6.21 9.52
N SER A 22 7.64 5.97 8.28
CA SER A 22 6.78 5.32 7.29
C SER A 22 7.24 3.92 6.93
N LEU A 23 6.29 3.04 6.61
CA LEU A 23 6.54 1.68 6.12
C LEU A 23 5.74 1.42 4.86
N ASP A 24 6.43 1.02 3.79
CA ASP A 24 5.80 0.63 2.52
C ASP A 24 5.49 -0.86 2.50
N LEU A 25 4.20 -1.23 2.54
CA LEU A 25 3.75 -2.62 2.47
C LEU A 25 4.12 -3.31 1.15
N ASP A 26 4.30 -2.57 0.06
CA ASP A 26 4.71 -3.16 -1.22
C ASP A 26 6.18 -3.63 -1.12
N ILE A 27 7.03 -2.94 -0.34
CA ILE A 27 8.41 -3.35 -0.04
C ILE A 27 8.42 -4.57 0.88
N VAL A 28 7.66 -4.53 1.98
CA VAL A 28 7.53 -5.67 2.91
C VAL A 28 7.03 -6.91 2.18
N GLY A 29 5.97 -6.76 1.37
CA GLY A 29 5.44 -7.85 0.56
C GLY A 29 6.49 -8.43 -0.40
N HIS A 30 7.35 -7.59 -0.97
CA HIS A 30 8.43 -8.06 -1.82
C HIS A 30 9.45 -8.91 -1.04
N GLN A 31 9.83 -8.49 0.17
CA GLN A 31 10.72 -9.28 1.03
C GLN A 31 10.07 -10.61 1.41
N CYS A 32 8.78 -10.62 1.75
CA CYS A 32 8.04 -11.85 2.00
C CYS A 32 8.02 -12.80 0.80
N LEU A 33 7.89 -12.29 -0.44
CA LEU A 33 8.00 -13.14 -1.64
C LEU A 33 9.38 -13.81 -1.76
N ILE A 34 10.46 -13.12 -1.38
CA ILE A 34 11.81 -13.71 -1.37
C ILE A 34 11.91 -14.78 -0.30
N THR A 35 11.49 -14.48 0.93
CA THR A 35 11.53 -15.41 2.07
C THR A 35 10.70 -16.68 1.82
N LEU A 36 9.54 -16.53 1.20
CA LEU A 36 8.59 -17.62 0.94
C LEU A 36 8.75 -18.27 -0.44
N SER A 37 9.85 -17.98 -1.16
CA SER A 37 10.01 -18.38 -2.58
C SER A 37 9.73 -19.86 -2.80
N LYS A 38 10.31 -20.75 -1.99
CA LYS A 38 10.09 -22.19 -2.10
C LYS A 38 8.65 -22.59 -1.84
N GLN A 39 8.04 -22.07 -0.78
CA GLN A 39 6.65 -22.37 -0.42
C GLN A 39 5.66 -21.89 -1.49
N ILE A 40 5.96 -20.75 -2.14
CA ILE A 40 5.18 -20.22 -3.25
C ILE A 40 5.25 -21.16 -4.46
N GLU A 41 6.44 -21.66 -4.82
CA GLU A 41 6.58 -22.63 -5.92
C GLU A 41 5.90 -23.96 -5.61
N ASP A 42 6.06 -24.47 -4.37
CA ASP A 42 5.41 -25.71 -3.92
C ASP A 42 3.86 -25.60 -3.98
N THR A 43 3.31 -24.40 -3.73
CA THR A 43 1.87 -24.15 -3.68
C THR A 43 1.26 -23.80 -5.03
N LEU A 44 1.96 -23.03 -5.84
CA LEU A 44 1.44 -22.48 -7.10
C LEU A 44 1.94 -23.20 -8.36
N GLY A 45 2.90 -24.08 -8.20
CA GLY A 45 3.46 -24.90 -9.28
C GLY A 45 4.88 -24.52 -9.68
N PRO A 46 5.58 -25.44 -10.36
CA PRO A 46 6.99 -25.31 -10.72
C PRO A 46 7.22 -24.22 -11.78
N GLY A 47 8.47 -23.73 -11.83
CA GLY A 47 8.94 -22.78 -12.83
C GLY A 47 8.70 -21.31 -12.49
N LEU A 48 8.29 -21.03 -11.24
CA LEU A 48 8.14 -19.67 -10.74
C LEU A 48 9.44 -19.08 -10.22
N LEU A 49 10.47 -19.92 -9.97
CA LEU A 49 11.75 -19.46 -9.45
C LEU A 49 12.77 -19.22 -10.57
N VAL A 50 13.63 -18.22 -10.35
CA VAL A 50 14.87 -17.97 -11.07
C VAL A 50 15.97 -17.79 -10.04
N ASN A 51 17.00 -18.62 -10.09
CA ASN A 51 18.08 -18.63 -9.11
C ASN A 51 17.60 -18.75 -7.63
N GLY A 52 16.55 -19.56 -7.41
CA GLY A 52 15.98 -19.78 -6.07
C GLY A 52 15.05 -18.66 -5.56
N VAL A 53 14.82 -17.63 -6.33
CA VAL A 53 13.94 -16.50 -5.96
C VAL A 53 12.77 -16.39 -6.92
N VAL A 54 11.61 -16.00 -6.42
CA VAL A 54 10.38 -15.83 -7.21
C VAL A 54 10.57 -14.80 -8.33
N ASP A 55 10.33 -15.25 -9.58
CA ASP A 55 10.19 -14.37 -10.73
C ASP A 55 8.85 -13.63 -10.65
N ARG A 56 8.90 -12.36 -10.26
CA ARG A 56 7.72 -11.51 -10.07
C ARG A 56 6.90 -11.30 -11.34
N VAL A 57 7.52 -11.42 -12.52
CA VAL A 57 6.81 -11.27 -13.80
C VAL A 57 5.99 -12.52 -14.07
N LYS A 58 6.58 -13.70 -13.89
CA LYS A 58 5.87 -14.98 -14.03
C LYS A 58 4.76 -15.10 -12.98
N LEU A 59 5.08 -14.86 -11.71
CA LEU A 59 4.10 -14.88 -10.63
C LEU A 59 2.94 -13.92 -10.92
N GLY A 60 3.24 -12.68 -11.31
CA GLY A 60 2.22 -11.69 -11.64
C GLY A 60 1.30 -12.14 -12.78
N ARG A 61 1.85 -12.74 -13.85
CA ARG A 61 1.05 -13.29 -14.94
C ARG A 61 0.11 -14.39 -14.47
N LEU A 62 0.60 -15.29 -13.62
CA LEU A 62 -0.20 -16.37 -13.04
C LEU A 62 -1.36 -15.81 -12.21
N VAL A 63 -1.08 -15.00 -11.19
CA VAL A 63 -2.09 -14.54 -10.24
C VAL A 63 -3.06 -13.52 -10.80
N PHE A 64 -2.70 -12.80 -11.87
CA PHE A 64 -3.63 -11.91 -12.55
C PHE A 64 -4.58 -12.64 -13.53
N SER A 65 -4.24 -13.86 -13.94
CA SER A 65 -5.08 -14.70 -14.80
C SER A 65 -5.89 -15.73 -14.02
N ASP A 66 -5.47 -16.11 -12.83
CA ASP A 66 -6.08 -17.13 -11.98
C ASP A 66 -6.38 -16.58 -10.58
N SER A 67 -7.67 -16.42 -10.26
CA SER A 67 -8.13 -15.92 -8.97
C SER A 67 -7.87 -16.90 -7.81
N LEU A 68 -7.78 -18.22 -8.08
CA LEU A 68 -7.45 -19.22 -7.08
C LEU A 68 -5.97 -19.15 -6.72
N ALA A 69 -5.10 -19.02 -7.73
CA ALA A 69 -3.68 -18.79 -7.51
C ALA A 69 -3.41 -17.50 -6.71
N LEU A 70 -4.17 -16.43 -7.01
CA LEU A 70 -4.08 -15.19 -6.25
C LEU A 70 -4.45 -15.41 -4.76
N ARG A 71 -5.54 -16.10 -4.47
CA ARG A 71 -5.95 -16.39 -3.08
C ARG A 71 -4.88 -17.19 -2.34
N ARG A 72 -4.37 -18.27 -2.95
CA ARG A 72 -3.31 -19.09 -2.35
C ARG A 72 -2.04 -18.27 -2.07
N LEU A 73 -1.67 -17.38 -2.98
CA LEU A 73 -0.56 -16.46 -2.75
C LEU A 73 -0.84 -15.51 -1.56
N GLU A 74 -2.05 -14.94 -1.50
CA GLU A 74 -2.46 -14.05 -0.42
C GLU A 74 -2.46 -14.77 0.94
N GLU A 75 -2.95 -16.01 1.01
CA GLU A 75 -2.93 -16.85 2.21
C GLU A 75 -1.52 -17.13 2.74
N LEU A 76 -0.53 -17.25 1.86
CA LEU A 76 0.88 -17.41 2.24
C LEU A 76 1.53 -16.09 2.64
N THR A 77 1.26 -15.02 1.89
CA THR A 77 2.05 -13.79 2.01
C THR A 77 1.52 -12.84 3.08
N TYR A 78 0.20 -12.76 3.31
CA TYR A 78 -0.33 -11.82 4.31
C TYR A 78 0.11 -12.12 5.74
N PRO A 79 0.14 -13.36 6.23
CA PRO A 79 0.69 -13.65 7.55
C PRO A 79 2.14 -13.22 7.70
N CYS A 80 2.96 -13.41 6.65
CA CYS A 80 4.35 -12.96 6.64
C CYS A 80 4.44 -11.42 6.71
N ILE A 81 3.65 -10.72 5.89
CA ILE A 81 3.60 -9.25 5.89
C ILE A 81 3.17 -8.72 7.26
N GLU A 82 2.11 -9.29 7.84
CA GLU A 82 1.62 -8.87 9.16
C GLU A 82 2.67 -9.08 10.25
N LEU A 83 3.38 -10.21 10.23
CA LEU A 83 4.46 -10.48 11.17
C LEU A 83 5.58 -9.44 11.07
N GLU A 84 6.05 -9.13 9.88
CA GLU A 84 7.13 -8.16 9.66
C GLU A 84 6.68 -6.73 10.04
N VAL A 85 5.45 -6.36 9.73
CA VAL A 85 4.89 -5.07 10.15
C VAL A 85 4.78 -4.98 11.67
N ARG A 86 4.31 -6.04 12.37
CA ARG A 86 4.23 -6.06 13.83
C ARG A 86 5.60 -5.94 14.50
N LYS A 87 6.63 -6.58 13.94
CA LYS A 87 8.02 -6.39 14.40
C LYS A 87 8.45 -4.93 14.28
N TRP A 88 8.13 -4.30 13.15
CA TRP A 88 8.44 -2.90 12.92
C TRP A 88 7.67 -1.98 13.86
N LEU A 89 6.36 -2.21 14.07
CA LEU A 89 5.55 -1.46 15.03
C LEU A 89 6.11 -1.54 16.44
N ALA A 90 6.51 -2.73 16.88
CA ALA A 90 7.10 -2.94 18.20
C ALA A 90 8.46 -2.23 18.37
N ALA A 91 9.28 -2.20 17.30
CA ALA A 91 10.58 -1.54 17.33
C ALA A 91 10.50 0.00 17.40
N TYR A 92 9.34 0.58 17.04
CA TYR A 92 9.15 2.03 16.99
C TYR A 92 7.88 2.48 17.72
N SER A 93 7.53 1.80 18.83
CA SER A 93 6.31 2.05 19.62
C SER A 93 6.14 3.49 20.09
N ASP A 94 7.25 4.19 20.35
CA ASP A 94 7.25 5.57 20.86
C ASP A 94 7.23 6.63 19.74
N SER A 95 7.01 6.20 18.48
CA SER A 95 7.03 7.09 17.32
C SER A 95 5.64 7.24 16.70
N LEU A 96 5.45 8.33 15.97
CA LEU A 96 4.31 8.46 15.05
C LEU A 96 4.56 7.57 13.85
N LEU A 97 3.67 6.61 13.61
CA LEU A 97 3.86 5.58 12.58
C LEU A 97 2.85 5.73 11.45
N ALA A 98 3.31 5.55 10.22
CA ALA A 98 2.49 5.58 9.03
C ALA A 98 2.77 4.33 8.15
N ILE A 99 1.74 3.53 7.90
CA ILE A 99 1.83 2.39 7.00
C ILE A 99 1.14 2.75 5.69
N HIS A 100 1.81 2.53 4.57
CA HIS A 100 1.22 2.81 3.27
C HIS A 100 1.33 1.62 2.31
N GLY A 101 0.27 1.40 1.54
CA GLY A 101 0.17 0.30 0.58
C GLY A 101 -1.21 0.28 -0.06
N VAL A 102 -1.37 -0.56 -1.09
CA VAL A 102 -2.67 -0.74 -1.76
C VAL A 102 -3.53 -1.75 -1.00
N ASN A 103 -2.90 -2.80 -0.48
CA ASN A 103 -3.59 -3.97 0.07
C ASN A 103 -3.77 -3.95 1.60
N LEU A 104 -3.52 -2.83 2.27
CA LEU A 104 -3.67 -2.71 3.73
C LEU A 104 -5.06 -3.19 4.22
N HIS A 105 -6.11 -2.89 3.46
CA HIS A 105 -7.48 -3.29 3.77
C HIS A 105 -7.73 -4.81 3.76
N LYS A 106 -6.79 -5.60 3.24
CA LYS A 106 -6.85 -7.07 3.20
C LYS A 106 -6.10 -7.73 4.36
N THR A 107 -5.49 -6.95 5.22
CA THR A 107 -4.72 -7.40 6.38
C THR A 107 -5.43 -7.02 7.67
N SER A 108 -5.17 -7.74 8.76
CA SER A 108 -5.67 -7.40 10.10
C SER A 108 -5.12 -6.06 10.61
N LEU A 109 -4.00 -5.59 10.06
CA LEU A 109 -3.36 -4.31 10.39
C LEU A 109 -4.28 -3.10 10.18
N ALA A 110 -5.25 -3.20 9.25
CA ALA A 110 -6.22 -2.13 9.05
C ALA A 110 -7.06 -1.86 10.31
N GLU A 111 -7.34 -2.90 11.12
CA GLU A 111 -8.08 -2.77 12.37
C GLU A 111 -7.27 -2.08 13.47
N GLU A 112 -5.96 -2.00 13.36
CA GLU A 112 -5.07 -1.38 14.33
C GLU A 112 -4.78 0.10 14.02
N CYS A 113 -5.14 0.56 12.81
CA CYS A 113 -4.95 1.95 12.44
C CYS A 113 -5.97 2.86 13.14
N SER A 114 -5.49 3.95 13.74
CA SER A 114 -6.34 4.98 14.34
C SER A 114 -7.03 5.86 13.30
N ALA A 115 -6.37 6.11 12.16
CA ALA A 115 -6.91 6.93 11.07
C ALA A 115 -6.37 6.49 9.71
N PHE A 116 -7.08 6.86 8.65
CA PHE A 116 -6.65 6.63 7.27
C PHE A 116 -6.59 7.93 6.47
N ILE A 117 -5.49 8.17 5.79
CA ILE A 117 -5.38 9.22 4.79
C ILE A 117 -5.61 8.56 3.42
N TRP A 118 -6.79 8.77 2.83
CA TRP A 118 -7.15 8.28 1.51
C TRP A 118 -6.70 9.26 0.44
N ILE A 119 -5.68 8.88 -0.33
CA ILE A 119 -5.08 9.74 -1.35
C ILE A 119 -5.74 9.49 -2.70
N GLU A 120 -6.35 10.54 -3.24
CA GLU A 120 -7.02 10.55 -4.54
C GLU A 120 -6.22 11.30 -5.61
N ALA A 121 -6.23 10.78 -6.82
CA ALA A 121 -5.77 11.49 -8.02
C ALA A 121 -6.60 11.02 -9.22
N GLY A 122 -6.77 11.90 -10.20
CA GLY A 122 -7.47 11.60 -11.44
C GLY A 122 -6.85 10.38 -12.15
N TRP A 123 -7.68 9.52 -12.77
CA TRP A 123 -7.23 8.24 -13.31
C TRP A 123 -6.17 8.41 -14.41
N ILE A 124 -6.29 9.40 -15.29
CA ILE A 124 -5.32 9.70 -16.35
C ILE A 124 -3.95 10.01 -15.75
N ARG A 125 -3.89 10.90 -14.75
CA ARG A 125 -2.63 11.26 -14.06
C ARG A 125 -2.01 10.04 -13.39
N ARG A 126 -2.83 9.20 -12.73
CA ARG A 126 -2.36 7.97 -12.10
C ARG A 126 -1.79 7.01 -13.13
N PHE A 127 -2.49 6.81 -14.24
CA PHE A 127 -2.08 5.91 -15.31
C PHE A 127 -0.75 6.34 -15.92
N LEU A 128 -0.61 7.62 -16.30
CA LEU A 128 0.62 8.17 -16.84
C LEU A 128 1.80 8.11 -15.87
N ARG A 129 1.55 8.37 -14.57
CA ARG A 129 2.59 8.24 -13.53
C ARG A 129 3.10 6.80 -13.41
N VAL A 130 2.21 5.83 -13.41
CA VAL A 130 2.58 4.40 -13.30
C VAL A 130 3.31 3.94 -14.55
N LEU A 131 2.83 4.30 -15.73
CA LEU A 131 3.46 3.96 -16.99
C LEU A 131 4.89 4.49 -17.06
N LYS A 132 5.10 5.76 -16.71
CA LYS A 132 6.43 6.41 -16.70
C LYS A 132 7.36 5.81 -15.65
N ARG A 133 6.85 5.51 -14.44
CA ARG A 133 7.64 5.01 -13.32
C ARG A 133 8.09 3.56 -13.52
N ASP A 134 7.15 2.70 -13.94
CA ASP A 134 7.35 1.26 -13.92
C ASP A 134 7.93 0.72 -15.25
N GLY A 135 7.95 1.52 -16.32
CA GLY A 135 8.42 1.10 -17.65
C GLY A 135 7.67 -0.10 -18.23
N ARG A 136 6.47 -0.38 -17.71
CA ARG A 136 5.67 -1.55 -18.10
C ARG A 136 4.87 -1.28 -19.37
N SER A 137 4.39 -2.38 -19.99
CA SER A 137 3.49 -2.28 -21.12
C SER A 137 2.17 -1.58 -20.74
N LEU A 138 1.49 -0.99 -21.73
CA LEU A 138 0.15 -0.42 -21.54
C LEU A 138 -0.83 -1.48 -21.02
N ARG A 139 -0.72 -2.71 -21.51
CA ARG A 139 -1.56 -3.84 -21.11
C ARG A 139 -1.39 -4.21 -19.63
N ASP A 140 -0.14 -4.34 -19.17
CA ASP A 140 0.15 -4.70 -17.77
C ASP A 140 -0.27 -3.58 -16.82
N THR A 141 -0.07 -2.33 -17.21
CA THR A 141 -0.54 -1.16 -16.45
C THR A 141 -2.07 -1.16 -16.36
N TRP A 142 -2.77 -1.44 -17.45
CA TRP A 142 -4.23 -1.54 -17.48
C TRP A 142 -4.75 -2.66 -16.58
N LEU A 143 -4.18 -3.87 -16.64
CA LEU A 143 -4.55 -4.99 -15.77
C LEU A 143 -4.41 -4.63 -14.29
N ARG A 144 -3.31 -3.97 -13.91
CA ARG A 144 -3.10 -3.47 -12.54
C ARG A 144 -4.15 -2.43 -12.13
N PHE A 145 -4.58 -1.56 -13.02
CA PHE A 145 -5.63 -0.59 -12.76
C PHE A 145 -6.99 -1.25 -12.59
N ARG A 146 -7.27 -2.25 -13.41
CA ARG A 146 -8.51 -3.03 -13.36
C ARG A 146 -8.64 -3.80 -12.04
N SER A 147 -7.55 -4.42 -11.55
CA SER A 147 -7.56 -5.16 -10.28
C SER A 147 -7.85 -4.27 -9.05
N GLN A 148 -7.63 -2.96 -9.16
CA GLN A 148 -7.88 -2.00 -8.09
C GLN A 148 -9.14 -1.14 -8.30
N LYS A 149 -9.97 -1.46 -9.30
CA LYS A 149 -11.16 -0.66 -9.64
C LYS A 149 -12.13 -0.54 -8.46
N GLU A 150 -12.29 -1.62 -7.72
CA GLU A 150 -13.24 -1.70 -6.62
C GLU A 150 -12.71 -1.09 -5.31
N LEU A 151 -11.37 -0.93 -5.19
CA LEU A 151 -10.78 -0.36 -3.99
C LEU A 151 -11.34 1.05 -3.72
N ASN A 152 -11.95 1.21 -2.57
CA ASN A 152 -12.55 2.47 -2.13
C ASN A 152 -12.49 2.59 -0.59
N PRO A 153 -12.74 3.78 -0.01
CA PRO A 153 -12.69 4.00 1.43
C PRO A 153 -13.60 3.10 2.26
N LYS A 154 -14.67 2.54 1.69
CA LYS A 154 -15.62 1.68 2.42
C LYS A 154 -15.04 0.33 2.87
N PHE A 155 -13.87 -0.06 2.34
CA PHE A 155 -13.17 -1.28 2.74
C PHE A 155 -12.38 -1.13 4.04
N PHE A 156 -12.24 0.09 4.55
CA PHE A 156 -11.55 0.33 5.82
C PHE A 156 -12.52 0.32 7.00
N PRO A 157 -12.02 -0.01 8.21
CA PRO A 157 -12.85 -0.10 9.41
C PRO A 157 -13.65 1.18 9.68
N LYS A 158 -14.96 1.04 9.98
CA LYS A 158 -15.83 2.17 10.24
C LYS A 158 -15.48 2.97 11.51
N ARG A 159 -14.73 2.35 12.42
CA ARG A 159 -14.28 2.99 13.67
C ARG A 159 -13.16 4.00 13.47
N ALA A 160 -12.42 3.90 12.37
CA ALA A 160 -11.31 4.79 12.07
C ALA A 160 -11.76 5.93 11.15
N GLU A 161 -11.29 7.14 11.42
CA GLU A 161 -11.56 8.28 10.59
C GLU A 161 -10.82 8.19 9.25
N ILE A 162 -11.48 8.60 8.18
CA ILE A 162 -10.94 8.57 6.82
C ILE A 162 -10.86 9.98 6.25
N TYR A 163 -9.65 10.52 6.23
CA TYR A 163 -9.34 11.83 5.66
C TYR A 163 -9.07 11.70 4.16
N LYS A 164 -9.91 12.32 3.33
CA LYS A 164 -9.73 12.30 1.87
C LYS A 164 -8.83 13.44 1.42
N VAL A 165 -7.69 13.10 0.83
CA VAL A 165 -6.69 14.06 0.36
C VAL A 165 -6.56 13.95 -1.16
N ARG A 166 -6.86 15.03 -1.89
CA ARG A 166 -6.77 15.07 -3.35
C ARG A 166 -5.40 15.56 -3.81
N ASN A 167 -4.62 14.66 -4.39
CA ASN A 167 -3.31 14.97 -4.99
C ASN A 167 -3.47 15.54 -6.40
N ALA A 168 -3.90 16.81 -6.50
CA ALA A 168 -4.20 17.47 -7.78
C ALA A 168 -3.55 18.84 -7.97
N ARG A 169 -3.12 19.53 -6.90
CA ARG A 169 -2.74 20.95 -6.94
C ARG A 169 -1.28 21.24 -6.56
N GLY A 170 -0.40 20.22 -6.54
CA GLY A 170 1.03 20.40 -6.24
C GLY A 170 1.40 20.25 -4.76
N ASP A 171 2.68 20.48 -4.45
CA ASP A 171 3.30 20.18 -3.16
C ASP A 171 2.76 21.07 -2.03
N ALA A 172 2.75 22.37 -2.20
CA ALA A 172 2.31 23.30 -1.18
C ALA A 172 0.86 23.02 -0.71
N TYR A 173 -0.01 22.69 -1.65
CA TYR A 173 -1.39 22.33 -1.34
C TYR A 173 -1.50 21.02 -0.54
N LEU A 174 -0.70 20.00 -0.89
CA LEU A 174 -0.69 18.75 -0.13
C LEU A 174 -0.16 18.94 1.29
N ARG A 175 0.90 19.72 1.45
CA ARG A 175 1.46 20.05 2.77
C ARG A 175 0.45 20.81 3.63
N PHE A 176 -0.24 21.78 3.05
CA PHE A 176 -1.31 22.50 3.73
C PHE A 176 -2.43 21.56 4.19
N LEU A 177 -2.94 20.68 3.31
CA LEU A 177 -3.98 19.72 3.68
C LEU A 177 -3.52 18.73 4.76
N LEU A 178 -2.29 18.22 4.65
CA LEU A 178 -1.75 17.31 5.66
C LEU A 178 -1.58 18.04 6.99
N GLY A 179 -1.06 19.26 6.99
CA GLY A 179 -0.93 20.09 8.19
C GLY A 179 -2.28 20.34 8.89
N SER A 180 -3.37 20.50 8.13
CA SER A 180 -4.69 20.74 8.71
C SER A 180 -5.35 19.49 9.32
N ILE A 181 -5.02 18.27 8.85
CA ILE A 181 -5.62 17.03 9.35
C ILE A 181 -4.77 16.35 10.43
N LEU A 182 -3.45 16.59 10.47
CA LEU A 182 -2.56 15.90 11.39
C LEU A 182 -2.81 16.18 12.86
N PRO A 183 -3.18 17.40 13.31
CA PRO A 183 -3.55 17.63 14.72
C PRO A 183 -4.68 16.72 15.17
N ALA A 184 -5.74 16.59 14.35
CA ALA A 184 -6.85 15.69 14.66
C ALA A 184 -6.41 14.21 14.73
N ILE A 185 -5.54 13.76 13.80
CA ILE A 185 -5.01 12.39 13.80
C ILE A 185 -4.15 12.11 15.05
N LYS A 186 -3.41 13.12 15.53
CA LYS A 186 -2.58 13.02 16.73
C LYS A 186 -3.37 13.11 18.03
N GLY A 187 -4.67 13.40 17.97
CA GLY A 187 -5.51 13.64 19.15
C GLY A 187 -5.23 15.00 19.81
N GLU A 188 -4.53 15.90 19.13
CA GLU A 188 -4.34 17.27 19.56
C GLU A 188 -5.67 18.03 19.35
N ARG A 189 -6.21 18.66 20.39
CA ARG A 189 -7.39 19.54 20.25
C ARG A 189 -6.99 20.69 19.31
N VAL A 190 -7.69 20.80 18.20
CA VAL A 190 -7.65 22.01 17.38
C VAL A 190 -8.50 23.01 18.14
N ASP A 191 -7.86 23.87 18.97
CA ASP A 191 -8.53 25.03 19.50
C ASP A 191 -8.98 25.87 18.30
N GLU A 192 -10.28 26.14 18.24
CA GLU A 192 -10.91 26.91 17.17
C GLU A 192 -10.20 28.27 17.04
N LEU A 193 -9.57 28.49 15.87
CA LEU A 193 -9.10 29.80 15.42
C LEU A 193 -10.19 30.47 14.60
#